data_6555c202a676781a8b5cec52e6997f34
#
_entry.id   6555c202a676781a8b5cec52e6997f34
#
_cell.length_a   1.000
_cell.length_b   1.000
_cell.length_c   1.000
_cell.angle_alpha   90.00
_cell.angle_beta   90.00
_cell.angle_gamma   90.00
#
_symmetry.space_group_name_H-M   'P 1'
#
loop_
_entity.id
_entity.type
_entity.pdbx_description
1 polymer ?
#
loop_
_entity_poly.entity_id
_entity_poly.type
_entity_poly.pdbx_seq_one_letter_code
_entity_poly.pdbx_strand_id
1 'polypeptide(L)'
;MSSGTAIPSMPFTWTPQNKTLLCSLATGPKHTELLRIMAPTAAYYALRHKMDCLVMPFRDRLDPSRPPAWDKVILIRHALSLYDTVIWIDADTIICDPARDIQAVLDPRFSMHLVLHPYNGKVTANTGVWICQNHTATFELLENVWNHTACIHHPWWEQAALMDLLGYDLKTWTFHAPTPYTHLVQYLDEEWNCRPEQGGSPVIKHFLSNKKKPHRMLDSYNRFLKEIGEGGAL
;
A
#
# COMPACT_ATOMS: atom_id res chain seq x y z
N MET A 1 -21.14 -18.37 15.36
CA MET A 1 -19.99 -17.46 15.48
C MET A 1 -18.80 -18.22 14.90
N SER A 2 -18.35 -17.88 13.71
CA SER A 2 -17.14 -18.47 13.11
C SER A 2 -15.96 -17.98 13.95
N SER A 3 -15.19 -18.89 14.54
CA SER A 3 -13.91 -18.56 15.16
C SER A 3 -12.95 -18.10 14.07
N GLY A 4 -12.89 -16.78 13.83
CA GLY A 4 -11.92 -16.21 12.90
C GLY A 4 -10.50 -16.61 13.32
N THR A 5 -9.62 -16.82 12.35
CA THR A 5 -8.19 -17.04 12.60
C THR A 5 -7.55 -15.69 12.94
N ALA A 6 -6.78 -15.63 14.02
CA ALA A 6 -6.04 -14.42 14.37
C ALA A 6 -4.99 -14.11 13.28
N ILE A 7 -4.78 -12.82 13.01
CA ILE A 7 -3.69 -12.37 12.13
C ILE A 7 -2.35 -12.79 12.79
N PRO A 8 -1.43 -13.47 12.06
CA PRO A 8 -0.13 -13.84 12.58
C PRO A 8 0.69 -12.65 13.07
N SER A 9 1.57 -12.87 14.04
CA SER A 9 2.53 -11.86 14.49
C SER A 9 3.72 -11.76 13.52
N MET A 10 4.37 -10.60 13.50
CA MET A 10 5.64 -10.43 12.78
C MET A 10 6.75 -11.26 13.44
N PRO A 11 7.67 -11.85 12.65
CA PRO A 11 8.76 -12.67 13.18
C PRO A 11 9.92 -11.86 13.76
N PHE A 12 9.83 -10.53 13.75
CA PHE A 12 10.81 -9.61 14.32
C PHE A 12 10.12 -8.38 14.89
N THR A 13 10.86 -7.65 15.73
CA THR A 13 10.41 -6.40 16.35
C THR A 13 11.37 -5.28 16.00
N TRP A 14 10.89 -4.03 16.05
CA TRP A 14 11.69 -2.83 15.90
C TRP A 14 11.16 -1.72 16.81
N THR A 15 11.99 -0.72 17.05
CA THR A 15 11.62 0.42 17.89
C THR A 15 11.35 1.64 17.01
N PRO A 16 10.15 2.22 17.06
CA PRO A 16 9.82 3.44 16.32
C PRO A 16 10.71 4.62 16.72
N GLN A 17 11.10 5.42 15.72
CA GLN A 17 11.77 6.70 15.91
C GLN A 17 10.84 7.87 15.55
N ASN A 18 9.84 7.61 14.72
CA ASN A 18 8.83 8.56 14.26
C ASN A 18 7.43 8.01 14.51
N LYS A 19 6.41 8.83 14.24
CA LYS A 19 5.00 8.44 14.41
C LYS A 19 4.40 7.75 13.19
N THR A 20 5.05 7.92 12.04
CA THR A 20 4.60 7.35 10.76
C THR A 20 5.61 6.35 10.25
N LEU A 21 5.13 5.22 9.77
CA LEU A 21 5.92 4.20 9.08
C LEU A 21 5.56 4.20 7.59
N LEU A 22 6.57 4.31 6.72
CA LEU A 22 6.48 3.93 5.30
C LEU A 22 7.02 2.52 5.14
N CYS A 23 6.23 1.59 4.60
CA CYS A 23 6.63 0.19 4.52
C CYS A 23 6.27 -0.51 3.22
N SER A 24 7.04 -1.54 2.93
CA SER A 24 6.82 -2.48 1.82
C SER A 24 7.50 -3.81 2.10
N LEU A 25 6.92 -4.90 1.60
CA LEU A 25 7.54 -6.22 1.60
C LEU A 25 7.52 -6.81 0.18
N ALA A 26 8.50 -7.66 -0.11
CA ALA A 26 8.49 -8.44 -1.33
C ALA A 26 9.00 -9.86 -1.09
N THR A 27 8.29 -10.84 -1.64
CA THR A 27 8.66 -12.26 -1.57
C THR A 27 8.89 -12.81 -2.97
N GLY A 28 9.97 -13.59 -3.11
CA GLY A 28 10.39 -14.18 -4.37
C GLY A 28 11.20 -13.24 -5.28
N PRO A 29 12.01 -13.82 -6.21
CA PRO A 29 13.04 -13.06 -6.94
C PRO A 29 12.50 -11.90 -7.75
N LYS A 30 11.37 -12.10 -8.43
CA LYS A 30 10.74 -11.07 -9.28
C LYS A 30 10.33 -9.82 -8.49
N HIS A 31 9.63 -10.00 -7.38
CA HIS A 31 9.16 -8.86 -6.57
C HIS A 31 10.30 -8.24 -5.76
N THR A 32 11.30 -9.03 -5.35
CA THR A 32 12.52 -8.52 -4.73
C THR A 32 13.32 -7.64 -5.68
N GLU A 33 13.37 -7.95 -6.97
CA GLU A 33 13.98 -7.07 -7.98
C GLU A 33 13.28 -5.71 -8.06
N LEU A 34 11.94 -5.71 -8.11
CA LEU A 34 11.15 -4.47 -8.13
C LEU A 34 11.36 -3.66 -6.86
N LEU A 35 11.32 -4.33 -5.70
CA LEU A 35 11.56 -3.70 -4.40
C LEU A 35 12.93 -3.00 -4.34
N ARG A 36 13.99 -3.61 -4.91
CA ARG A 36 15.32 -2.99 -4.95
C ARG A 36 15.38 -1.71 -5.77
N ILE A 37 14.55 -1.60 -6.82
CA ILE A 37 14.45 -0.39 -7.62
C ILE A 37 13.65 0.69 -6.84
N MET A 38 12.59 0.31 -6.16
CA MET A 38 11.72 1.20 -5.39
C MET A 38 12.39 1.71 -4.11
N ALA A 39 13.09 0.85 -3.37
CA ALA A 39 13.57 1.09 -2.01
C ALA A 39 14.34 2.42 -1.84
N PRO A 40 15.26 2.84 -2.73
CA PRO A 40 15.96 4.12 -2.56
C PRO A 40 15.02 5.32 -2.59
N THR A 41 13.96 5.30 -3.43
CA THR A 41 12.98 6.40 -3.49
C THR A 41 12.15 6.47 -2.23
N ALA A 42 11.76 5.32 -1.68
CA ALA A 42 11.03 5.22 -0.42
C ALA A 42 11.88 5.68 0.78
N ALA A 43 13.15 5.26 0.84
CA ALA A 43 14.06 5.64 1.93
C ALA A 43 14.33 7.16 1.94
N TYR A 44 14.59 7.75 0.76
CA TYR A 44 14.77 9.20 0.64
C TYR A 44 13.52 9.96 1.06
N TYR A 45 12.34 9.52 0.60
CA TYR A 45 11.06 10.12 0.93
C TYR A 45 10.76 10.06 2.44
N ALA A 46 10.95 8.89 3.03
CA ALA A 46 10.73 8.71 4.47
C ALA A 46 11.65 9.60 5.31
N LEU A 47 12.94 9.66 4.95
CA LEU A 47 13.90 10.55 5.61
C LEU A 47 13.49 12.03 5.51
N ARG A 48 13.10 12.47 4.29
CA ARG A 48 12.71 13.86 4.04
C ARG A 48 11.48 14.27 4.86
N HIS A 49 10.50 13.37 5.02
CA HIS A 49 9.24 13.64 5.71
C HIS A 49 9.17 13.10 7.14
N LYS A 50 10.34 12.77 7.75
CA LYS A 50 10.45 12.29 9.14
C LYS A 50 9.54 11.09 9.42
N MET A 51 9.61 10.09 8.56
CA MET A 51 8.97 8.79 8.72
C MET A 51 10.02 7.72 8.98
N ASP A 52 9.66 6.67 9.69
CA ASP A 52 10.45 5.44 9.70
C ASP A 52 10.25 4.72 8.35
N CYS A 53 11.23 3.95 7.91
CA CYS A 53 11.20 3.23 6.65
C CYS A 53 11.51 1.75 6.85
N LEU A 54 10.54 0.89 6.53
CA LEU A 54 10.69 -0.57 6.58
C LEU A 54 10.39 -1.16 5.18
N VAL A 55 11.42 -1.20 4.34
CA VAL A 55 11.35 -1.75 2.99
C VAL A 55 12.30 -2.93 2.90
N MET A 56 11.76 -4.14 2.86
CA MET A 56 12.61 -5.34 2.96
C MET A 56 12.13 -6.51 2.10
N PRO A 57 13.07 -7.25 1.49
CA PRO A 57 12.78 -8.53 0.90
C PRO A 57 12.59 -9.58 1.99
N PHE A 58 11.58 -10.43 1.82
CA PHE A 58 11.40 -11.63 2.62
C PHE A 58 11.77 -12.87 1.83
N ARG A 59 12.46 -13.80 2.48
CA ARG A 59 12.78 -15.07 1.84
C ARG A 59 11.53 -15.92 1.65
N ASP A 60 10.71 -15.98 2.68
CA ASP A 60 9.49 -16.77 2.74
C ASP A 60 8.27 -15.87 3.04
N ARG A 61 7.07 -16.38 2.84
CA ARG A 61 5.84 -15.69 3.22
C ARG A 61 5.70 -15.62 4.74
N LEU A 62 5.07 -14.55 5.24
CA LEU A 62 4.74 -14.43 6.67
C LEU A 62 3.68 -15.46 7.07
N ASP A 63 2.72 -15.74 6.19
CA ASP A 63 1.79 -16.86 6.31
C ASP A 63 1.84 -17.74 5.07
N PRO A 64 2.42 -18.97 5.16
CA PRO A 64 2.49 -19.88 4.02
C PRO A 64 1.12 -20.36 3.52
N SER A 65 0.06 -20.26 4.31
CA SER A 65 -1.29 -20.68 3.93
C SER A 65 -1.97 -19.73 2.94
N ARG A 66 -1.41 -18.53 2.73
CA ARG A 66 -1.97 -17.49 1.85
C ARG A 66 -0.99 -17.02 0.78
N PRO A 67 -1.46 -16.49 -0.35
CA PRO A 67 -0.60 -15.80 -1.31
C PRO A 67 0.18 -14.62 -0.68
N PRO A 68 1.39 -14.29 -1.20
CA PRO A 68 2.27 -13.26 -0.60
C PRO A 68 1.65 -11.86 -0.47
N ALA A 69 0.64 -11.54 -1.28
CA ALA A 69 -0.06 -10.26 -1.19
C ALA A 69 -0.72 -10.04 0.18
N TRP A 70 -1.12 -11.12 0.87
CA TRP A 70 -1.71 -11.06 2.21
C TRP A 70 -0.72 -10.66 3.31
N ASP A 71 0.59 -10.78 3.06
CA ASP A 71 1.63 -10.40 4.03
C ASP A 71 1.55 -8.91 4.40
N LYS A 72 1.04 -8.05 3.50
CA LYS A 72 0.82 -6.62 3.81
C LYS A 72 -0.16 -6.42 4.95
N VAL A 73 -1.21 -7.25 5.06
CA VAL A 73 -2.21 -7.14 6.15
C VAL A 73 -1.55 -7.44 7.50
N ILE A 74 -0.67 -8.45 7.54
CA ILE A 74 0.08 -8.82 8.76
C ILE A 74 0.98 -7.67 9.18
N LEU A 75 1.77 -7.11 8.25
CA LEU A 75 2.68 -6.00 8.54
C LEU A 75 1.93 -4.75 8.99
N ILE A 76 0.91 -4.32 8.24
CA ILE A 76 0.12 -3.12 8.58
C ILE A 76 -0.51 -3.28 9.97
N ARG A 77 -1.16 -4.43 10.23
CA ARG A 77 -1.80 -4.72 11.51
C ARG A 77 -0.83 -4.66 12.69
N HIS A 78 0.37 -5.24 12.52
CA HIS A 78 1.41 -5.19 13.54
C HIS A 78 1.96 -3.77 13.71
N ALA A 79 2.31 -3.10 12.61
CA ALA A 79 2.88 -1.76 12.64
C ALA A 79 1.94 -0.72 13.27
N LEU A 80 0.62 -0.84 13.07
CA LEU A 80 -0.36 0.04 13.71
C LEU A 80 -0.37 -0.06 15.25
N SER A 81 0.14 -1.13 15.83
CA SER A 81 0.32 -1.19 17.30
C SER A 81 1.50 -0.34 17.80
N LEU A 82 2.35 0.14 16.89
CA LEU A 82 3.58 0.87 17.19
C LEU A 82 3.56 2.31 16.64
N TYR A 83 2.75 2.59 15.62
CA TYR A 83 2.72 3.86 14.90
C TYR A 83 1.32 4.48 14.86
N ASP A 84 1.25 5.81 14.80
CA ASP A 84 -0.01 6.54 14.60
C ASP A 84 -0.53 6.34 13.16
N THR A 85 0.38 6.25 12.19
CA THR A 85 0.06 6.08 10.76
C THR A 85 1.01 5.06 10.12
N VAL A 86 0.45 4.17 9.32
CA VAL A 86 1.20 3.20 8.50
C VAL A 86 0.87 3.44 7.03
N ILE A 87 1.89 3.70 6.22
CA ILE A 87 1.80 3.89 4.77
C ILE A 87 2.42 2.68 4.09
N TRP A 88 1.58 1.81 3.55
CA TRP A 88 2.02 0.73 2.69
C TRP A 88 2.15 1.21 1.25
N ILE A 89 3.25 0.82 0.58
CA ILE A 89 3.41 0.95 -0.86
C ILE A 89 3.84 -0.38 -1.46
N ASP A 90 3.23 -0.77 -2.59
CA ASP A 90 3.60 -2.01 -3.28
C ASP A 90 5.02 -1.92 -3.86
N ALA A 91 5.72 -3.05 -3.95
CA ALA A 91 7.10 -3.14 -4.46
C ALA A 91 7.27 -2.66 -5.92
N ASP A 92 6.18 -2.58 -6.68
CA ASP A 92 6.16 -2.08 -8.04
C ASP A 92 5.70 -0.62 -8.17
N THR A 93 5.98 0.18 -7.14
CA THR A 93 5.80 1.63 -7.15
C THR A 93 7.13 2.37 -7.28
N ILE A 94 7.10 3.65 -7.65
CA ILE A 94 8.22 4.61 -7.56
C ILE A 94 7.68 5.93 -7.05
N ILE A 95 8.29 6.48 -6.02
CA ILE A 95 8.02 7.86 -5.59
C ILE A 95 8.74 8.78 -6.58
N CYS A 96 7.97 9.56 -7.32
CA CYS A 96 8.46 10.42 -8.41
C CYS A 96 8.66 11.87 -7.94
N ASP A 97 7.79 12.38 -7.08
CA ASP A 97 7.92 13.72 -6.50
C ASP A 97 8.12 13.63 -4.98
N PRO A 98 9.38 13.67 -4.53
CA PRO A 98 9.66 13.56 -3.10
C PRO A 98 9.42 14.86 -2.32
N ALA A 99 9.08 15.97 -2.98
CA ALA A 99 8.85 17.24 -2.29
C ALA A 99 7.46 17.29 -1.63
N ARG A 100 6.48 16.57 -2.17
CA ARG A 100 5.11 16.56 -1.67
C ARG A 100 4.93 15.52 -0.57
N ASP A 101 4.43 15.97 0.58
CA ASP A 101 4.23 15.12 1.75
C ASP A 101 2.82 14.52 1.75
N ILE A 102 2.72 13.19 1.67
CA ILE A 102 1.44 12.48 1.73
C ILE A 102 0.73 12.70 3.08
N GLN A 103 1.47 12.92 4.16
CA GLN A 103 0.88 13.18 5.47
C GLN A 103 0.04 14.45 5.49
N ALA A 104 0.37 15.44 4.65
CA ALA A 104 -0.36 16.70 4.58
C ALA A 104 -1.77 16.60 3.98
N VAL A 105 -2.09 15.50 3.29
CA VAL A 105 -3.41 15.27 2.66
C VAL A 105 -4.27 14.25 3.41
N LEU A 106 -3.76 13.68 4.50
CA LEU A 106 -4.50 12.73 5.31
C LEU A 106 -5.44 13.46 6.28
N ASP A 107 -6.71 13.07 6.26
CA ASP A 107 -7.68 13.52 7.25
C ASP A 107 -7.72 12.53 8.43
N PRO A 108 -7.36 12.94 9.65
CA PRO A 108 -7.29 12.06 10.81
C PRO A 108 -8.66 11.50 11.25
N ARG A 109 -9.76 11.96 10.68
CA ARG A 109 -11.09 11.41 10.95
C ARG A 109 -11.33 10.07 10.26
N PHE A 110 -10.56 9.75 9.21
CA PHE A 110 -10.70 8.51 8.46
C PHE A 110 -9.72 7.44 8.97
N SER A 111 -10.16 6.21 8.96
CA SER A 111 -9.35 5.05 9.35
C SER A 111 -8.36 4.64 8.28
N MET A 112 -8.72 4.86 7.02
CA MET A 112 -7.92 4.46 5.85
C MET A 112 -7.97 5.51 4.75
N HIS A 113 -6.90 5.51 3.93
CA HIS A 113 -6.82 6.33 2.73
C HIS A 113 -6.37 5.45 1.58
N LEU A 114 -7.09 5.54 0.47
CA LEU A 114 -6.89 4.76 -0.75
C LEU A 114 -6.97 5.67 -1.97
N VAL A 115 -6.53 5.19 -3.11
CA VAL A 115 -6.73 5.84 -4.40
C VAL A 115 -7.63 4.98 -5.27
N LEU A 116 -8.53 5.62 -6.00
CA LEU A 116 -9.39 4.96 -6.96
C LEU A 116 -8.67 4.81 -8.30
N HIS A 117 -8.70 3.60 -8.86
CA HIS A 117 -8.15 3.32 -10.17
C HIS A 117 -9.23 3.02 -11.20
N PRO A 118 -9.11 3.54 -12.44
CA PRO A 118 -9.97 3.10 -13.53
C PRO A 118 -9.63 1.66 -13.93
N TYR A 119 -10.66 0.83 -14.07
CA TYR A 119 -10.54 -0.57 -14.48
C TYR A 119 -11.72 -0.97 -15.36
N ASN A 120 -11.47 -1.27 -16.64
CA ASN A 120 -12.48 -1.68 -17.61
C ASN A 120 -13.73 -0.75 -17.65
N GLY A 121 -13.51 0.56 -17.69
CA GLY A 121 -14.59 1.55 -17.68
C GLY A 121 -15.28 1.76 -16.33
N LYS A 122 -14.75 1.19 -15.26
CA LYS A 122 -15.23 1.30 -13.87
C LYS A 122 -14.16 1.91 -12.99
N VAL A 123 -14.49 2.16 -11.74
CA VAL A 123 -13.57 2.72 -10.75
C VAL A 123 -13.52 1.80 -9.54
N THR A 124 -12.31 1.39 -9.15
CA THR A 124 -12.07 0.43 -8.07
C THR A 124 -11.06 0.97 -7.08
N ALA A 125 -11.24 0.67 -5.80
CA ALA A 125 -10.23 0.97 -4.78
C ALA A 125 -8.97 0.13 -5.02
N ASN A 126 -7.78 0.75 -4.85
CA ASN A 126 -6.51 0.07 -5.04
C ASN A 126 -5.66 0.11 -3.77
N THR A 127 -5.10 -1.04 -3.37
CA THR A 127 -4.29 -1.21 -2.16
C THR A 127 -2.79 -1.13 -2.41
N GLY A 128 -2.36 -0.72 -3.59
CA GLY A 128 -0.94 -0.55 -3.91
C GLY A 128 -0.28 0.65 -3.21
N VAL A 129 -1.08 1.65 -2.84
CA VAL A 129 -0.80 2.63 -1.80
C VAL A 129 -1.96 2.55 -0.82
N TRP A 130 -1.67 2.10 0.39
CA TRP A 130 -2.69 1.87 1.41
C TRP A 130 -2.24 2.49 2.73
N ILE A 131 -2.91 3.59 3.11
CA ILE A 131 -2.59 4.29 4.34
C ILE A 131 -3.63 3.90 5.40
N CYS A 132 -3.14 3.53 6.57
CA CYS A 132 -3.96 3.14 7.71
C CYS A 132 -3.61 4.01 8.92
N GLN A 133 -4.63 4.51 9.62
CA GLN A 133 -4.47 5.25 10.85
C GLN A 133 -4.78 4.36 12.06
N ASN A 134 -4.14 4.61 13.19
CA ASN A 134 -4.29 3.86 14.43
C ASN A 134 -5.65 4.19 15.10
N HIS A 135 -6.72 3.64 14.54
CA HIS A 135 -8.06 3.70 15.07
C HIS A 135 -8.58 2.29 15.38
N THR A 136 -9.40 2.13 16.40
CA THR A 136 -10.04 0.83 16.70
C THR A 136 -10.73 0.24 15.48
N ALA A 137 -11.46 1.05 14.72
CA ALA A 137 -12.15 0.62 13.50
C ALA A 137 -11.19 0.13 12.39
N THR A 138 -9.95 0.64 12.35
CA THR A 138 -8.93 0.15 11.41
C THR A 138 -8.52 -1.29 11.75
N PHE A 139 -8.30 -1.57 13.03
CA PHE A 139 -7.97 -2.93 13.48
C PHE A 139 -9.11 -3.90 13.18
N GLU A 140 -10.34 -3.51 13.48
CA GLU A 140 -11.52 -4.32 13.18
C GLU A 140 -11.66 -4.61 11.68
N LEU A 141 -11.45 -3.60 10.83
CA LEU A 141 -11.52 -3.78 9.38
C LEU A 141 -10.39 -4.69 8.87
N LEU A 142 -9.16 -4.56 9.36
CA LEU A 142 -8.05 -5.45 8.99
C LEU A 142 -8.30 -6.89 9.42
N GLU A 143 -8.88 -7.12 10.60
CA GLU A 143 -9.30 -8.45 11.06
C GLU A 143 -10.40 -9.03 10.15
N ASN A 144 -11.35 -8.21 9.69
CA ASN A 144 -12.39 -8.65 8.76
C ASN A 144 -11.84 -8.92 7.36
N VAL A 145 -10.90 -8.09 6.87
CA VAL A 145 -10.17 -8.37 5.62
C VAL A 145 -9.46 -9.71 5.72
N TRP A 146 -8.70 -9.93 6.81
CA TRP A 146 -8.00 -11.19 7.04
C TRP A 146 -8.94 -12.39 7.07
N ASN A 147 -10.06 -12.28 7.76
CA ASN A 147 -11.04 -13.36 7.90
C ASN A 147 -11.97 -13.54 6.69
N HIS A 148 -11.80 -12.73 5.64
CA HIS A 148 -12.55 -12.87 4.39
C HIS A 148 -11.99 -14.01 3.51
N THR A 149 -12.17 -15.25 3.98
CA THR A 149 -11.51 -16.44 3.41
C THR A 149 -11.90 -16.73 1.96
N ALA A 150 -13.07 -16.28 1.51
CA ALA A 150 -13.50 -16.41 0.12
C ALA A 150 -12.56 -15.69 -0.87
N CYS A 151 -11.83 -14.69 -0.41
CA CYS A 151 -10.91 -13.90 -1.24
C CYS A 151 -9.44 -14.37 -1.16
N ILE A 152 -9.09 -15.41 -0.38
CA ILE A 152 -7.70 -15.86 -0.24
C ILE A 152 -7.03 -16.12 -1.58
N HIS A 153 -7.71 -16.80 -2.49
CA HIS A 153 -7.20 -17.14 -3.83
C HIS A 153 -7.86 -16.33 -4.95
N HIS A 154 -8.58 -15.24 -4.62
CA HIS A 154 -9.12 -14.31 -5.61
C HIS A 154 -7.96 -13.62 -6.37
N PRO A 155 -8.09 -13.31 -7.68
CA PRO A 155 -7.03 -12.65 -8.46
C PRO A 155 -6.52 -11.33 -7.88
N TRP A 156 -7.29 -10.66 -7.03
CA TRP A 156 -6.93 -9.42 -6.34
C TRP A 156 -6.78 -9.59 -4.83
N TRP A 157 -6.74 -10.82 -4.33
CA TRP A 157 -6.42 -11.22 -2.96
C TRP A 157 -7.05 -10.33 -1.88
N GLU A 158 -6.23 -9.73 -1.02
CA GLU A 158 -6.65 -8.85 0.07
C GLU A 158 -7.35 -7.57 -0.42
N GLN A 159 -6.99 -7.07 -1.61
CA GLN A 159 -7.70 -5.94 -2.23
C GLN A 159 -9.17 -6.31 -2.52
N ALA A 160 -9.43 -7.51 -3.02
CA ALA A 160 -10.80 -7.98 -3.24
C ALA A 160 -11.57 -8.08 -1.92
N ALA A 161 -10.94 -8.63 -0.87
CA ALA A 161 -11.56 -8.72 0.45
C ALA A 161 -11.91 -7.34 1.00
N LEU A 162 -11.00 -6.36 0.89
CA LEU A 162 -11.27 -4.99 1.29
C LEU A 162 -12.39 -4.36 0.47
N MET A 163 -12.38 -4.53 -0.86
CA MET A 163 -13.40 -3.98 -1.74
C MET A 163 -14.79 -4.52 -1.40
N ASP A 164 -14.93 -5.82 -1.18
CA ASP A 164 -16.20 -6.44 -0.79
C ASP A 164 -16.72 -5.86 0.53
N LEU A 165 -15.85 -5.73 1.54
CA LEU A 165 -16.16 -5.10 2.81
C LEU A 165 -16.52 -3.61 2.68
N LEU A 166 -16.01 -2.92 1.67
CA LEU A 166 -16.37 -1.52 1.37
C LEU A 166 -17.65 -1.39 0.54
N GLY A 167 -18.27 -2.50 0.12
CA GLY A 167 -19.54 -2.50 -0.60
C GLY A 167 -19.42 -2.59 -2.12
N TYR A 168 -18.29 -3.06 -2.65
CA TYR A 168 -18.14 -3.36 -4.08
C TYR A 168 -18.66 -4.75 -4.41
N ASP A 169 -19.35 -4.89 -5.52
CA ASP A 169 -19.66 -6.19 -6.12
C ASP A 169 -18.43 -6.70 -6.89
N LEU A 170 -17.85 -7.80 -6.42
CA LEU A 170 -16.64 -8.38 -7.02
C LEU A 170 -16.84 -9.05 -8.39
N LYS A 171 -18.09 -9.28 -8.82
CA LYS A 171 -18.40 -9.81 -10.16
C LYS A 171 -18.45 -8.68 -11.18
N THR A 172 -19.03 -7.56 -10.80
CA THR A 172 -19.23 -6.41 -11.68
C THR A 172 -18.14 -5.34 -11.51
N TRP A 173 -17.34 -5.39 -10.44
CA TRP A 173 -16.32 -4.39 -10.07
C TRP A 173 -16.89 -2.98 -9.91
N THR A 174 -18.12 -2.89 -9.42
CA THR A 174 -18.79 -1.62 -9.17
C THR A 174 -19.14 -1.47 -7.71
N PHE A 175 -19.10 -0.25 -7.22
CA PHE A 175 -19.68 0.05 -5.92
C PHE A 175 -21.19 -0.25 -5.98
N HIS A 176 -21.67 -1.07 -5.05
CA HIS A 176 -23.05 -1.55 -5.03
C HIS A 176 -23.86 -0.84 -3.96
N ALA A 177 -23.39 -0.86 -2.71
CA ALA A 177 -24.09 -0.25 -1.60
C ALA A 177 -23.12 0.06 -0.43
N PRO A 178 -23.38 1.12 0.37
CA PRO A 178 -22.60 1.39 1.57
C PRO A 178 -22.68 0.24 2.58
N THR A 179 -21.57 -0.02 3.23
CA THR A 179 -21.43 -0.93 4.37
C THR A 179 -21.05 -0.13 5.62
N PRO A 180 -21.01 -0.74 6.80
CA PRO A 180 -20.47 -0.09 8.00
C PRO A 180 -19.02 0.42 7.86
N TYR A 181 -18.27 -0.06 6.87
CA TYR A 181 -16.86 0.33 6.64
C TYR A 181 -16.67 1.42 5.58
N THR A 182 -17.66 1.66 4.74
CA THR A 182 -17.54 2.61 3.61
C THR A 182 -17.16 4.01 4.07
N HIS A 183 -17.69 4.47 5.20
CA HIS A 183 -17.40 5.80 5.75
C HIS A 183 -16.04 5.92 6.44
N LEU A 184 -15.31 4.82 6.62
CA LEU A 184 -13.97 4.80 7.23
C LEU A 184 -12.86 5.19 6.25
N VAL A 185 -13.17 5.30 4.95
CA VAL A 185 -12.19 5.52 3.91
C VAL A 185 -12.30 6.89 3.29
N GLN A 186 -11.18 7.63 3.25
CA GLN A 186 -10.99 8.79 2.39
C GLN A 186 -10.32 8.33 1.09
N TYR A 187 -10.82 8.78 -0.05
CA TYR A 187 -10.16 8.59 -1.32
C TYR A 187 -9.31 9.81 -1.65
N LEU A 188 -8.01 9.57 -1.87
CA LEU A 188 -7.05 10.59 -2.27
C LEU A 188 -7.04 10.75 -3.79
N ASP A 189 -6.47 11.87 -4.25
CA ASP A 189 -6.26 12.15 -5.67
C ASP A 189 -5.36 11.10 -6.34
N GLU A 190 -5.55 10.90 -7.65
CA GLU A 190 -4.87 9.83 -8.41
C GLU A 190 -3.34 9.93 -8.41
N GLU A 191 -2.78 11.11 -8.20
CA GLU A 191 -1.34 11.36 -8.15
C GLU A 191 -0.61 10.57 -7.05
N TRP A 192 -1.32 10.18 -5.99
CA TRP A 192 -0.78 9.41 -4.86
C TRP A 192 -0.67 7.91 -5.12
N ASN A 193 -1.25 7.43 -6.21
CA ASN A 193 -1.14 6.04 -6.67
C ASN A 193 -1.40 5.99 -8.19
N CYS A 194 -0.62 6.74 -8.96
CA CYS A 194 -0.87 7.01 -10.36
C CYS A 194 -0.41 5.85 -11.25
N ARG A 195 -1.27 5.42 -12.16
CA ARG A 195 -0.88 4.45 -13.20
C ARG A 195 0.01 5.11 -14.25
N PRO A 196 1.00 4.39 -14.83
CA PRO A 196 1.91 4.96 -15.83
C PRO A 196 1.25 5.47 -17.10
N GLU A 197 0.04 5.01 -17.40
CA GLU A 197 -0.76 5.41 -18.56
C GLU A 197 -1.54 6.71 -18.31
N GLN A 198 -1.72 7.08 -17.06
CA GLN A 198 -2.38 8.34 -16.68
C GLN A 198 -1.38 9.48 -16.87
N GLY A 199 -1.81 10.55 -17.48
CA GLY A 199 -1.03 11.76 -17.61
C GLY A 199 -0.92 12.52 -16.29
N GLY A 200 -0.14 13.62 -16.27
CA GLY A 200 0.00 14.49 -15.10
C GLY A 200 1.34 14.34 -14.39
N SER A 201 1.42 14.89 -13.16
CA SER A 201 2.62 14.89 -12.31
C SER A 201 2.41 13.93 -11.13
N PRO A 202 2.69 12.64 -11.29
CA PRO A 202 2.47 11.66 -10.23
C PRO A 202 3.44 11.88 -9.07
N VAL A 203 2.93 11.80 -7.83
CA VAL A 203 3.77 11.71 -6.64
C VAL A 203 4.27 10.28 -6.47
N ILE A 204 3.35 9.32 -6.53
CA ILE A 204 3.68 7.89 -6.49
C ILE A 204 3.15 7.24 -7.76
N LYS A 205 4.03 6.64 -8.54
CA LYS A 205 3.69 5.91 -9.74
C LYS A 205 3.65 4.41 -9.48
N HIS A 206 2.56 3.74 -9.88
CA HIS A 206 2.34 2.32 -9.65
C HIS A 206 2.30 1.53 -10.97
N PHE A 207 3.23 0.62 -11.17
CA PHE A 207 3.47 -0.09 -12.42
C PHE A 207 2.67 -1.41 -12.49
N LEU A 208 1.35 -1.32 -12.51
CA LEU A 208 0.47 -2.49 -12.62
C LEU A 208 0.68 -3.24 -13.95
N SER A 209 0.54 -4.58 -13.92
CA SER A 209 0.40 -5.47 -15.09
C SER A 209 1.30 -5.20 -16.32
N ASN A 210 2.51 -4.69 -16.16
CA ASN A 210 3.37 -4.29 -17.27
C ASN A 210 4.47 -5.33 -17.55
N LYS A 211 4.56 -5.81 -18.82
CA LYS A 211 5.58 -6.76 -19.26
C LYS A 211 7.02 -6.22 -19.15
N LYS A 212 7.20 -4.89 -19.26
CA LYS A 212 8.50 -4.20 -19.14
C LYS A 212 8.63 -3.45 -17.81
N LYS A 213 7.98 -3.95 -16.76
CA LYS A 213 7.88 -3.28 -15.46
C LYS A 213 9.23 -2.85 -14.89
N PRO A 214 10.26 -3.70 -14.75
CA PRO A 214 11.54 -3.28 -14.18
C PRO A 214 12.19 -2.13 -14.96
N HIS A 215 12.17 -2.20 -16.28
CA HIS A 215 12.75 -1.17 -17.14
C HIS A 215 12.06 0.19 -16.96
N ARG A 216 10.72 0.21 -16.99
CA ARG A 216 9.95 1.45 -16.78
C ARG A 216 10.12 2.02 -15.37
N MET A 217 10.29 1.16 -14.36
CA MET A 217 10.61 1.59 -13.00
C MET A 217 12.00 2.23 -12.96
N LEU A 218 13.02 1.63 -13.59
CA LEU A 218 14.37 2.20 -13.70
C LEU A 218 14.37 3.56 -14.41
N ASP A 219 13.59 3.73 -15.47
CA ASP A 219 13.44 5.03 -16.14
C ASP A 219 12.86 6.11 -15.21
N SER A 220 11.91 5.74 -14.36
CA SER A 220 11.34 6.66 -13.37
C SER A 220 12.31 6.92 -12.21
N TYR A 221 13.02 5.90 -11.76
CA TYR A 221 14.08 6.03 -10.76
C TYR A 221 15.23 6.93 -11.23
N ASN A 222 15.68 6.80 -12.49
CA ASN A 222 16.72 7.66 -13.05
C ASN A 222 16.28 9.13 -13.15
N ARG A 223 15.00 9.39 -13.37
CA ARG A 223 14.43 10.76 -13.31
C ARG A 223 14.42 11.29 -11.88
N PHE A 224 13.97 10.49 -10.94
CA PHE A 224 14.03 10.83 -9.52
C PHE A 224 15.47 11.21 -9.09
N LEU A 225 16.50 10.45 -9.49
CA LEU A 225 17.90 10.77 -9.17
C LEU A 225 18.34 12.12 -9.73
N LYS A 226 17.89 12.51 -10.92
CA LYS A 226 18.18 13.83 -11.51
C LYS A 226 17.52 14.93 -10.69
N GLU A 227 16.26 14.78 -10.32
CA GLU A 227 15.53 15.79 -9.55
C GLU A 227 16.15 16.03 -8.19
N ILE A 228 16.56 14.98 -7.44
CA ILE A 228 17.22 15.16 -6.14
C ILE A 228 18.65 15.69 -6.28
N GLY A 229 19.36 15.38 -7.37
CA GLY A 229 20.70 15.89 -7.63
C GLY A 229 20.71 17.37 -8.04
N GLU A 230 19.69 17.84 -8.73
CA GLU A 230 19.52 19.25 -9.11
C GLU A 230 18.96 20.13 -7.99
N GLY A 231 18.23 19.51 -7.03
CA GLY A 231 17.59 20.21 -5.91
C GLY A 231 18.48 20.52 -4.71
N GLY A 232 19.78 20.15 -4.74
CA GLY A 232 20.71 20.36 -3.63
C GLY A 232 20.53 19.38 -2.47
N ALA A 233 21.59 19.17 -1.70
CA ALA A 233 21.64 18.24 -0.56
C ALA A 233 20.53 18.50 0.48
N LEU A 234 20.05 17.42 1.09
CA LEU A 234 19.20 17.42 2.30
C LEU A 234 19.85 18.18 3.44
#